data_8a0e45cc71d93c9e4e4409aa1eb49ad7
#
_entry.id   8a0e45cc71d93c9e4e4409aa1eb49ad7
#
_cell.length_a   1.000
_cell.length_b   1.000
_cell.length_c   1.000
_cell.angle_alpha   90.00
_cell.angle_beta   90.00
_cell.angle_gamma   90.00
#
_symmetry.space_group_name_H-M   'P 1'
#
loop_
_entity.id
_entity.type
_entity.pdbx_description
1 polymer ?
#
loop_
_entity_poly.entity_id
_entity_poly.type
_entity_poly.pdbx_seq_one_letter_code
_entity_poly.pdbx_strand_id
1 'polypeptide(L)'
;MSNRVWIIDDDRSIRWVLERALTREGIETKCYESGDRALDDFYSDSPDVVISDIRMPGSDGFKLLQRFQSERPSLPIIIMTAHSDLDSAVAAYQGGAFEYLPKPFDVDEAVAVTRRALAHASEQRGEEQVSLDSGAGSKEIIGEAPAMQEVFRAIGRLSHSNITVLINGESGTGKELVAQALHNHSPRKSKPFIALNMAAIPKDLMESELFGHEKGAFTGASSQRAGRFEQADGGTLFLDEIGDMPAETQTRLLRVLADGEFYRVGGHTPVKVDVRIIAATHQDLERLVEEHKFREDLFHRLNVIRIHIPRLADRREDIPRLVRHFFNSAAKDLGVEPKILLKETEAYLSGLDWPGNVRQLENTCRWITVMASGREVHIEDLPQELHQQTATGEAPQDWQKALRLWADQALATGRREILSEAVPAFERALIEIALKHTAGRKRDAAELLGWGRNTLTRKLKELGMNGDGDSD
;
A
#
# COMPACT_ATOMS: atom_id res chain seq x y z
N MET A 1 16.10 -24.33 30.36
CA MET A 1 16.81 -24.72 29.14
C MET A 1 17.43 -23.46 28.59
N SER A 2 18.71 -23.41 28.23
CA SER A 2 19.32 -22.20 27.68
C SER A 2 18.80 -22.00 26.26
N ASN A 3 18.22 -20.86 25.97
CA ASN A 3 17.79 -20.47 24.63
C ASN A 3 19.03 -20.04 23.84
N ARG A 4 19.49 -20.88 22.91
CA ARG A 4 20.73 -20.65 22.15
C ARG A 4 20.43 -20.18 20.73
N VAL A 5 20.96 -19.00 20.37
CA VAL A 5 20.79 -18.37 19.07
C VAL A 5 22.12 -18.26 18.33
N TRP A 6 22.17 -18.73 17.09
CA TRP A 6 23.33 -18.51 16.23
C TRP A 6 23.17 -17.30 15.37
N ILE A 7 24.19 -16.46 15.28
CA ILE A 7 24.24 -15.24 14.46
C ILE A 7 25.33 -15.44 13.41
N ILE A 8 24.92 -15.49 12.13
CA ILE A 8 25.79 -15.74 10.99
C ILE A 8 25.76 -14.52 10.08
N ASP A 9 26.84 -13.76 10.03
CA ASP A 9 26.96 -12.52 9.24
C ASP A 9 28.46 -12.24 9.03
N ASP A 10 28.88 -11.76 7.89
CA ASP A 10 30.29 -11.41 7.65
C ASP A 10 30.66 -10.07 8.28
N ASP A 11 29.67 -9.15 8.50
CA ASP A 11 29.88 -7.87 9.19
C ASP A 11 30.01 -8.07 10.71
N ARG A 12 31.21 -7.76 11.22
CA ARG A 12 31.50 -7.83 12.64
C ARG A 12 30.64 -6.89 13.49
N SER A 13 30.24 -5.74 12.92
CA SER A 13 29.46 -4.73 13.65
C SER A 13 28.04 -5.24 13.89
N ILE A 14 27.44 -5.88 12.90
CA ILE A 14 26.10 -6.48 12.99
C ILE A 14 26.11 -7.61 14.01
N ARG A 15 27.09 -8.53 13.92
CA ARG A 15 27.22 -9.61 14.89
C ARG A 15 27.33 -9.07 16.32
N TRP A 16 28.18 -8.04 16.54
CA TRP A 16 28.37 -7.45 17.86
C TRP A 16 27.09 -6.78 18.41
N VAL A 17 26.36 -6.06 17.56
CA VAL A 17 25.10 -5.40 17.96
C VAL A 17 24.05 -6.42 18.37
N LEU A 18 23.83 -7.45 17.53
CA LEU A 18 22.87 -8.50 17.82
C LEU A 18 23.25 -9.34 19.04
N GLU A 19 24.51 -9.75 19.15
CA GLU A 19 25.03 -10.48 20.32
C GLU A 19 24.79 -9.71 21.61
N ARG A 20 25.12 -8.41 21.63
CA ARG A 20 24.93 -7.57 22.81
C ARG A 20 23.46 -7.37 23.16
N ALA A 21 22.60 -7.20 22.17
CA ALA A 21 21.17 -7.02 22.37
C ALA A 21 20.53 -8.30 22.93
N LEU A 22 20.79 -9.45 22.33
CA LEU A 22 20.24 -10.72 22.74
C LEU A 22 20.77 -11.19 24.09
N THR A 23 22.07 -10.98 24.37
CA THR A 23 22.68 -11.28 25.68
C THR A 23 22.05 -10.46 26.80
N ARG A 24 21.72 -9.16 26.54
CA ARG A 24 21.00 -8.29 27.48
C ARG A 24 19.64 -8.85 27.87
N GLU A 25 19.00 -9.58 26.97
CA GLU A 25 17.71 -10.25 27.16
C GLU A 25 17.83 -11.68 27.73
N GLY A 26 19.05 -12.09 28.16
CA GLY A 26 19.30 -13.40 28.74
C GLY A 26 19.31 -14.55 27.72
N ILE A 27 19.51 -14.26 26.44
CA ILE A 27 19.60 -15.24 25.37
C ILE A 27 21.06 -15.55 25.11
N GLU A 28 21.41 -16.84 25.13
CA GLU A 28 22.76 -17.30 24.81
C GLU A 28 23.02 -17.20 23.31
N THR A 29 24.13 -16.59 22.90
CA THR A 29 24.43 -16.34 21.48
C THR A 29 25.78 -16.96 21.10
N LYS A 30 25.86 -17.46 19.84
CA LYS A 30 27.12 -17.90 19.21
C LYS A 30 27.23 -17.27 17.85
N CYS A 31 28.34 -16.58 17.58
CA CYS A 31 28.54 -15.79 16.37
C CYS A 31 29.49 -16.51 15.40
N TYR A 32 29.12 -16.48 14.10
CA TYR A 32 29.90 -17.00 13.00
C TYR A 32 30.10 -15.93 11.93
N GLU A 33 31.30 -15.91 11.33
CA GLU A 33 31.64 -14.99 10.24
C GLU A 33 31.31 -15.56 8.85
N SER A 34 30.98 -16.85 8.77
CA SER A 34 30.62 -17.54 7.52
C SER A 34 29.68 -18.72 7.78
N GLY A 35 28.87 -19.04 6.78
CA GLY A 35 27.97 -20.18 6.81
C GLY A 35 28.67 -21.54 6.92
N ASP A 36 29.84 -21.66 6.30
CA ASP A 36 30.60 -22.94 6.32
C ASP A 36 31.03 -23.30 7.72
N ARG A 37 31.54 -22.31 8.50
CA ARG A 37 31.90 -22.56 9.91
C ARG A 37 30.70 -22.90 10.78
N ALA A 38 29.56 -22.29 10.51
CA ALA A 38 28.34 -22.61 11.23
C ALA A 38 27.86 -24.05 10.92
N LEU A 39 28.00 -24.50 9.66
CA LEU A 39 27.66 -25.86 9.28
C LEU A 39 28.57 -26.89 9.89
N ASP A 40 29.89 -26.64 9.98
CA ASP A 40 30.84 -27.54 10.61
C ASP A 40 30.50 -27.80 12.10
N ASP A 41 30.04 -26.73 12.78
CA ASP A 41 29.65 -26.85 14.20
C ASP A 41 28.24 -27.42 14.38
N PHE A 42 27.37 -27.40 13.35
CA PHE A 42 25.98 -27.79 13.47
C PHE A 42 25.72 -29.22 13.91
N TYR A 43 26.66 -30.13 13.56
CA TYR A 43 26.59 -31.53 13.96
C TYR A 43 27.00 -31.78 15.43
N SER A 44 27.78 -30.88 16.00
CA SER A 44 28.28 -31.02 17.38
C SER A 44 27.53 -30.15 18.39
N ASP A 45 26.94 -29.02 17.90
CA ASP A 45 26.31 -28.01 18.74
C ASP A 45 25.06 -27.46 18.00
N SER A 46 23.88 -27.67 18.54
CA SER A 46 22.62 -27.35 17.88
C SER A 46 21.99 -26.06 18.43
N PRO A 47 21.70 -25.02 17.59
CA PRO A 47 20.96 -23.85 18.02
C PRO A 47 19.46 -24.13 18.15
N ASP A 48 18.75 -23.25 18.89
CA ASP A 48 17.29 -23.22 18.94
C ASP A 48 16.73 -22.26 17.86
N VAL A 49 17.53 -21.26 17.44
CA VAL A 49 17.20 -20.30 16.36
C VAL A 49 18.50 -19.93 15.63
N VAL A 50 18.41 -19.72 14.31
CA VAL A 50 19.50 -19.17 13.49
C VAL A 50 19.08 -17.80 12.94
N ILE A 51 19.97 -16.82 13.04
CA ILE A 51 19.86 -15.50 12.35
C ILE A 51 20.99 -15.46 11.33
N SER A 52 20.69 -15.40 10.05
CA SER A 52 21.70 -15.48 8.99
C SER A 52 21.55 -14.37 7.96
N ASP A 53 22.67 -13.75 7.54
CA ASP A 53 22.70 -12.94 6.33
C ASP A 53 22.55 -13.82 5.08
N ILE A 54 21.93 -13.25 4.05
CA ILE A 54 21.82 -13.90 2.72
C ILE A 54 23.14 -13.85 1.97
N ARG A 55 23.84 -12.71 2.00
CA ARG A 55 25.02 -12.46 1.16
C ARG A 55 26.29 -12.41 1.99
N MET A 56 26.97 -13.55 2.07
CA MET A 56 28.26 -13.66 2.70
C MET A 56 29.33 -14.09 1.69
N PRO A 57 30.57 -13.62 1.80
CA PRO A 57 31.67 -14.12 0.97
C PRO A 57 31.83 -15.65 1.08
N GLY A 58 31.74 -16.35 -0.05
CA GLY A 58 31.91 -17.81 -0.11
C GLY A 58 30.67 -18.64 0.19
N SER A 59 29.66 -18.12 0.84
CA SER A 59 28.43 -18.85 1.20
C SER A 59 27.19 -18.06 0.80
N ASP A 60 26.28 -18.70 0.05
CA ASP A 60 24.96 -18.19 -0.26
C ASP A 60 24.00 -18.54 0.89
N GLY A 61 23.46 -17.54 1.58
CA GLY A 61 22.58 -17.72 2.74
C GLY A 61 21.31 -18.51 2.41
N PHE A 62 20.82 -18.48 1.16
CA PHE A 62 19.71 -19.34 0.76
C PHE A 62 20.11 -20.83 0.69
N LYS A 63 21.32 -21.14 0.22
CA LYS A 63 21.83 -22.51 0.26
C LYS A 63 22.05 -22.99 1.70
N LEU A 64 22.48 -22.08 2.57
CA LEU A 64 22.63 -22.33 4.00
C LEU A 64 21.28 -22.62 4.65
N LEU A 65 20.26 -21.78 4.35
CA LEU A 65 18.88 -21.97 4.78
C LEU A 65 18.36 -23.36 4.36
N GLN A 66 18.48 -23.72 3.08
CA GLN A 66 18.03 -25.01 2.58
C GLN A 66 18.74 -26.19 3.28
N ARG A 67 20.02 -26.04 3.58
CA ARG A 67 20.81 -27.09 4.25
C ARG A 67 20.37 -27.27 5.70
N PHE A 68 20.22 -26.20 6.45
CA PHE A 68 19.68 -26.28 7.82
C PHE A 68 18.27 -26.84 7.84
N GLN A 69 17.42 -26.44 6.90
CA GLN A 69 16.05 -26.95 6.77
C GLN A 69 16.01 -28.44 6.40
N SER A 70 16.91 -28.89 5.52
CA SER A 70 16.98 -30.33 5.15
C SER A 70 17.43 -31.22 6.30
N GLU A 71 18.31 -30.72 7.17
CA GLU A 71 18.84 -31.46 8.31
C GLU A 71 17.97 -31.35 9.56
N ARG A 72 17.30 -30.19 9.74
CA ARG A 72 16.42 -29.93 10.88
C ARG A 72 15.25 -29.02 10.47
N PRO A 73 14.18 -29.61 9.90
CA PRO A 73 13.02 -28.87 9.39
C PRO A 73 12.32 -27.98 10.43
N SER A 74 12.38 -28.34 11.70
CA SER A 74 11.79 -27.61 12.82
C SER A 74 12.64 -26.43 13.33
N LEU A 75 13.82 -26.15 12.76
CA LEU A 75 14.70 -25.07 13.18
C LEU A 75 14.22 -23.74 12.62
N PRO A 76 13.77 -22.79 13.45
CA PRO A 76 13.41 -21.47 12.98
C PRO A 76 14.66 -20.70 12.52
N ILE A 77 14.62 -20.19 11.29
CA ILE A 77 15.70 -19.42 10.68
C ILE A 77 15.19 -18.03 10.33
N ILE A 78 15.84 -17.00 10.84
CA ILE A 78 15.59 -15.60 10.54
C ILE A 78 16.63 -15.18 9.51
N ILE A 79 16.17 -14.70 8.35
CA ILE A 79 17.03 -14.25 7.26
C ILE A 79 17.18 -12.74 7.30
N MET A 80 18.44 -12.26 7.36
CA MET A 80 18.78 -10.84 7.20
C MET A 80 19.22 -10.55 5.78
N THR A 81 18.87 -9.38 5.23
CA THR A 81 19.29 -8.98 3.88
C THR A 81 19.42 -7.46 3.75
N ALA A 82 20.41 -7.05 2.95
CA ALA A 82 20.57 -5.65 2.54
C ALA A 82 19.60 -5.24 1.41
N HIS A 83 18.85 -6.19 0.82
CA HIS A 83 17.90 -5.92 -0.25
C HIS A 83 16.48 -6.07 0.30
N SER A 84 15.81 -4.94 0.42
CA SER A 84 14.43 -4.83 0.91
C SER A 84 13.40 -4.97 -0.23
N ASP A 85 13.69 -5.80 -1.26
CA ASP A 85 12.77 -6.09 -2.34
C ASP A 85 11.86 -7.29 -2.04
N LEU A 86 10.74 -7.33 -2.74
CA LEU A 86 9.73 -8.37 -2.59
C LEU A 86 10.29 -9.76 -2.91
N ASP A 87 11.10 -9.89 -3.97
CA ASP A 87 11.61 -11.18 -4.40
C ASP A 87 12.52 -11.82 -3.35
N SER A 88 13.37 -11.03 -2.69
CA SER A 88 14.19 -11.48 -1.58
C SER A 88 13.37 -11.94 -0.36
N ALA A 89 12.32 -11.19 -0.01
CA ALA A 89 11.42 -11.54 1.07
C ALA A 89 10.66 -12.84 0.77
N VAL A 90 10.11 -12.95 -0.43
CA VAL A 90 9.39 -14.16 -0.86
C VAL A 90 10.32 -15.36 -0.96
N ALA A 91 11.54 -15.21 -1.51
CA ALA A 91 12.52 -16.29 -1.60
C ALA A 91 12.93 -16.80 -0.21
N ALA A 92 13.07 -15.91 0.79
CA ALA A 92 13.34 -16.31 2.17
C ALA A 92 12.23 -17.20 2.74
N TYR A 93 10.95 -16.77 2.61
CA TYR A 93 9.81 -17.55 3.09
C TYR A 93 9.61 -18.84 2.30
N GLN A 94 9.76 -18.82 0.96
CA GLN A 94 9.71 -20.04 0.14
C GLN A 94 10.85 -21.00 0.46
N GLY A 95 12.01 -20.48 0.87
CA GLY A 95 13.14 -21.29 1.37
C GLY A 95 12.91 -21.87 2.75
N GLY A 96 11.78 -21.59 3.42
CA GLY A 96 11.44 -22.08 4.75
C GLY A 96 11.93 -21.18 5.90
N ALA A 97 12.30 -19.93 5.64
CA ALA A 97 12.63 -19.00 6.71
C ALA A 97 11.42 -18.76 7.63
N PHE A 98 11.66 -18.73 8.92
CA PHE A 98 10.66 -18.37 9.93
C PHE A 98 10.25 -16.91 9.81
N GLU A 99 11.23 -16.03 9.59
CA GLU A 99 11.01 -14.60 9.45
C GLU A 99 12.12 -13.97 8.60
N TYR A 100 11.81 -12.78 8.08
CA TYR A 100 12.68 -11.97 7.26
C TYR A 100 12.95 -10.64 7.96
N LEU A 101 14.21 -10.18 8.02
CA LEU A 101 14.64 -8.96 8.68
C LEU A 101 15.46 -8.10 7.71
N PRO A 102 14.88 -7.03 7.11
CA PRO A 102 15.58 -6.16 6.18
C PRO A 102 16.60 -5.28 6.90
N LYS A 103 17.79 -5.11 6.33
CA LYS A 103 18.83 -4.18 6.80
C LYS A 103 18.62 -2.80 6.12
N PRO A 104 18.70 -1.68 6.85
CA PRO A 104 18.92 -1.55 8.30
C PRO A 104 17.67 -1.88 9.12
N PHE A 105 17.83 -2.56 10.24
CA PHE A 105 16.74 -2.94 11.15
C PHE A 105 16.90 -2.27 12.52
N ASP A 106 15.78 -2.13 13.23
CA ASP A 106 15.79 -1.74 14.63
C ASP A 106 16.23 -2.93 15.50
N VAL A 107 17.05 -2.65 16.50
CA VAL A 107 17.55 -3.68 17.42
C VAL A 107 16.42 -4.31 18.23
N ASP A 108 15.42 -3.52 18.64
CA ASP A 108 14.27 -4.01 19.38
C ASP A 108 13.37 -4.90 18.50
N GLU A 109 13.28 -4.61 17.20
CA GLU A 109 12.61 -5.47 16.22
C GLU A 109 13.32 -6.82 16.09
N ALA A 110 14.65 -6.81 15.96
CA ALA A 110 15.45 -8.04 15.88
C ALA A 110 15.27 -8.93 17.12
N VAL A 111 15.26 -8.33 18.32
CA VAL A 111 15.00 -9.01 19.58
C VAL A 111 13.59 -9.61 19.62
N ALA A 112 12.56 -8.83 19.22
CA ALA A 112 11.17 -9.29 19.21
C ALA A 112 10.96 -10.48 18.26
N VAL A 113 11.55 -10.41 17.05
CA VAL A 113 11.52 -11.52 16.06
C VAL A 113 12.20 -12.76 16.62
N THR A 114 13.37 -12.60 17.26
CA THR A 114 14.12 -13.72 17.85
C THR A 114 13.35 -14.39 18.98
N ARG A 115 12.67 -13.61 19.84
CA ARG A 115 11.81 -14.17 20.91
C ARG A 115 10.64 -14.98 20.34
N ARG A 116 9.99 -14.49 19.26
CA ARG A 116 8.93 -15.25 18.58
C ARG A 116 9.46 -16.56 17.99
N ALA A 117 10.64 -16.53 17.39
CA ALA A 117 11.28 -17.72 16.85
C ALA A 117 11.61 -18.75 17.94
N LEU A 118 12.12 -18.31 19.11
CA LEU A 118 12.39 -19.16 20.25
C LEU A 118 11.12 -19.79 20.85
N ALA A 119 10.04 -19.02 20.96
CA ALA A 119 8.74 -19.53 21.40
C ALA A 119 8.24 -20.62 20.42
N HIS A 120 8.31 -20.38 19.12
CA HIS A 120 7.94 -21.33 18.07
C HIS A 120 8.80 -22.61 18.11
N ALA A 121 10.11 -22.49 18.31
CA ALA A 121 11.01 -23.64 18.48
C ALA A 121 10.62 -24.54 19.66
N SER A 122 10.06 -23.95 20.72
CA SER A 122 9.60 -24.69 21.90
C SER A 122 8.29 -25.44 21.67
N GLU A 123 7.42 -24.91 20.80
CA GLU A 123 6.13 -25.52 20.45
C GLU A 123 6.26 -26.63 19.41
N GLN A 124 7.15 -26.47 18.42
CA GLN A 124 7.28 -27.40 17.30
C GLN A 124 8.07 -28.69 17.58
N ARG A 125 8.58 -28.89 18.76
CA ARG A 125 9.14 -30.21 19.13
C ARG A 125 8.14 -31.38 19.04
N GLY A 126 6.94 -31.10 18.49
CA GLY A 126 5.81 -32.01 18.34
C GLY A 126 5.35 -32.36 16.91
N GLU A 127 5.63 -31.62 15.83
CA GLU A 127 5.08 -31.96 14.49
C GLU A 127 5.95 -31.49 13.30
N GLU A 128 6.07 -32.36 12.26
CA GLU A 128 6.92 -32.18 11.05
C GLU A 128 6.19 -32.00 9.72
N GLN A 129 6.74 -31.15 8.86
CA GLN A 129 6.98 -31.13 7.38
C GLN A 129 5.88 -30.81 6.35
N VAL A 130 6.22 -29.96 5.33
CA VAL A 130 6.46 -30.25 3.89
C VAL A 130 6.92 -29.00 3.08
N SER A 131 7.79 -29.23 2.09
CA SER A 131 8.59 -28.30 1.25
C SER A 131 8.07 -28.07 -0.20
N LEU A 132 8.38 -27.02 -0.87
CA LEU A 132 9.29 -26.41 -1.87
C LEU A 132 8.77 -26.34 -3.32
N ASP A 133 8.87 -25.21 -4.04
CA ASP A 133 9.75 -24.92 -5.19
C ASP A 133 9.49 -23.55 -5.85
N SER A 134 10.50 -23.01 -6.54
CA SER A 134 10.63 -21.61 -6.97
C SER A 134 10.42 -21.39 -8.48
N GLY A 135 10.05 -20.18 -8.91
CA GLY A 135 10.06 -19.78 -10.32
C GLY A 135 9.59 -18.36 -10.62
N ALA A 136 10.25 -17.71 -11.53
CA ALA A 136 10.48 -16.29 -11.74
C ALA A 136 9.46 -15.49 -12.60
N GLY A 137 9.50 -14.15 -12.45
CA GLY A 137 9.11 -13.14 -13.44
C GLY A 137 7.84 -12.34 -13.12
N SER A 138 7.95 -11.23 -12.40
CA SER A 138 6.85 -10.26 -12.20
C SER A 138 7.35 -8.82 -12.30
N LYS A 139 6.42 -7.89 -12.59
CA LYS A 139 6.67 -6.45 -12.44
C LYS A 139 7.05 -6.19 -10.98
N GLU A 140 8.24 -5.63 -10.78
CA GLU A 140 8.82 -5.40 -9.46
C GLU A 140 7.99 -4.40 -8.65
N ILE A 141 7.59 -4.79 -7.43
CA ILE A 141 7.00 -3.85 -6.47
C ILE A 141 8.16 -3.19 -5.72
N ILE A 142 8.28 -1.86 -5.88
CA ILE A 142 9.35 -1.07 -5.28
C ILE A 142 8.87 -0.56 -3.91
N GLY A 143 9.67 -0.81 -2.85
CA GLY A 143 9.41 -0.29 -1.51
C GLY A 143 10.48 -0.71 -0.52
N GLU A 144 11.12 0.27 0.14
CA GLU A 144 12.09 0.07 1.23
C GLU A 144 11.52 0.52 2.58
N ALA A 145 10.47 1.34 2.54
CA ALA A 145 9.81 1.86 3.73
C ALA A 145 9.29 0.72 4.63
N PRO A 146 9.41 0.83 5.96
CA PRO A 146 8.97 -0.18 6.92
C PRO A 146 7.52 -0.64 6.69
N ALA A 147 6.63 0.28 6.34
CA ALA A 147 5.23 -0.02 6.05
C ALA A 147 5.07 -0.91 4.79
N MET A 148 5.95 -0.79 3.78
CA MET A 148 5.95 -1.70 2.61
C MET A 148 6.56 -3.05 2.94
N GLN A 149 7.51 -3.11 3.86
CA GLN A 149 8.08 -4.38 4.32
C GLN A 149 7.02 -5.28 4.99
N GLU A 150 6.05 -4.70 5.70
CA GLU A 150 4.90 -5.46 6.23
C GLU A 150 4.05 -6.08 5.12
N VAL A 151 3.83 -5.33 4.02
CA VAL A 151 3.14 -5.86 2.83
C VAL A 151 3.92 -7.03 2.21
N PHE A 152 5.25 -6.90 2.09
CA PHE A 152 6.11 -7.96 1.56
C PHE A 152 6.12 -9.20 2.44
N ARG A 153 6.18 -9.02 3.77
CA ARG A 153 6.04 -10.13 4.73
C ARG A 153 4.69 -10.85 4.57
N ALA A 154 3.61 -10.09 4.42
CA ALA A 154 2.27 -10.67 4.21
C ALA A 154 2.21 -11.47 2.90
N ILE A 155 2.74 -10.94 1.79
CA ILE A 155 2.82 -11.66 0.51
C ILE A 155 3.64 -12.94 0.67
N GLY A 156 4.82 -12.87 1.32
CA GLY A 156 5.69 -14.01 1.56
C GLY A 156 5.00 -15.13 2.35
N ARG A 157 4.34 -14.78 3.47
CA ARG A 157 3.58 -15.75 4.29
C ARG A 157 2.41 -16.39 3.56
N LEU A 158 1.79 -15.66 2.62
CA LEU A 158 0.66 -16.14 1.83
C LEU A 158 1.06 -16.86 0.54
N SER A 159 2.36 -17.00 0.27
CA SER A 159 2.88 -17.63 -0.95
C SER A 159 2.47 -19.10 -1.10
N HIS A 160 2.23 -19.82 -0.01
CA HIS A 160 1.77 -21.22 -0.03
C HIS A 160 0.27 -21.40 0.21
N SER A 161 -0.50 -20.29 0.27
CA SER A 161 -1.89 -20.30 0.66
C SER A 161 -2.83 -19.97 -0.51
N ASN A 162 -4.00 -20.60 -0.54
CA ASN A 162 -5.12 -20.27 -1.42
C ASN A 162 -6.21 -19.44 -0.71
N ILE A 163 -5.91 -18.91 0.48
CA ILE A 163 -6.86 -18.14 1.29
C ILE A 163 -7.25 -16.85 0.54
N THR A 164 -8.52 -16.44 0.73
CA THR A 164 -9.03 -15.15 0.25
C THR A 164 -8.30 -13.99 0.94
N VAL A 165 -7.91 -13.00 0.15
CA VAL A 165 -7.19 -11.82 0.64
C VAL A 165 -7.97 -10.57 0.27
N LEU A 166 -8.14 -9.67 1.24
CA LEU A 166 -8.70 -8.34 1.04
C LEU A 166 -7.57 -7.30 1.09
N ILE A 167 -7.38 -6.56 0.01
CA ILE A 167 -6.36 -5.51 -0.11
C ILE A 167 -7.02 -4.15 0.06
N ASN A 168 -6.68 -3.43 1.12
CA ASN A 168 -7.13 -2.08 1.37
C ASN A 168 -6.02 -1.07 1.05
N GLY A 169 -6.39 0.06 0.47
CA GLY A 169 -5.47 1.16 0.18
C GLY A 169 -6.10 2.18 -0.75
N GLU A 170 -5.64 3.41 -0.69
CA GLU A 170 -6.13 4.48 -1.55
C GLU A 170 -5.95 4.17 -3.05
N SER A 171 -6.66 4.93 -3.90
CA SER A 171 -6.48 4.81 -5.35
C SER A 171 -5.04 5.16 -5.74
N GLY A 172 -4.46 4.37 -6.65
CA GLY A 172 -3.10 4.60 -7.15
C GLY A 172 -1.97 4.11 -6.23
N THR A 173 -2.25 3.39 -5.13
CA THR A 173 -1.21 2.85 -4.22
C THR A 173 -0.52 1.58 -4.75
N GLY A 174 -1.10 0.91 -5.76
CA GLY A 174 -0.56 -0.32 -6.37
C GLY A 174 -1.26 -1.61 -5.95
N LYS A 175 -2.54 -1.58 -5.58
CA LYS A 175 -3.34 -2.76 -5.17
C LYS A 175 -3.27 -3.92 -6.18
N GLU A 176 -3.34 -3.62 -7.47
CA GLU A 176 -3.25 -4.62 -8.54
C GLU A 176 -1.87 -5.31 -8.60
N LEU A 177 -0.78 -4.55 -8.37
CA LEU A 177 0.57 -5.12 -8.32
C LEU A 177 0.73 -6.10 -7.15
N VAL A 178 0.16 -5.76 -5.99
CA VAL A 178 0.14 -6.66 -4.82
C VAL A 178 -0.69 -7.91 -5.10
N ALA A 179 -1.85 -7.78 -5.76
CA ALA A 179 -2.67 -8.94 -6.16
C ALA A 179 -1.94 -9.84 -7.17
N GLN A 180 -1.26 -9.24 -8.15
CA GLN A 180 -0.44 -9.97 -9.11
C GLN A 180 0.73 -10.70 -8.44
N ALA A 181 1.39 -10.04 -7.46
CA ALA A 181 2.46 -10.66 -6.69
C ALA A 181 1.97 -11.85 -5.86
N LEU A 182 0.81 -11.70 -5.17
CA LEU A 182 0.16 -12.80 -4.45
C LEU A 182 -0.17 -14.00 -5.35
N HIS A 183 -0.55 -13.76 -6.60
CA HIS A 183 -0.76 -14.83 -7.59
C HIS A 183 0.56 -15.45 -8.03
N ASN A 184 1.53 -14.64 -8.46
CA ASN A 184 2.81 -15.10 -9.03
C ASN A 184 3.63 -15.94 -8.03
N HIS A 185 3.49 -15.66 -6.74
CA HIS A 185 4.17 -16.39 -5.67
C HIS A 185 3.29 -17.48 -5.03
N SER A 186 2.12 -17.80 -5.61
CA SER A 186 1.21 -18.83 -5.10
C SER A 186 1.40 -20.19 -5.80
N PRO A 187 0.80 -21.28 -5.27
CA PRO A 187 0.76 -22.56 -5.97
C PRO A 187 0.05 -22.50 -7.33
N ARG A 188 -0.74 -21.42 -7.58
CA ARG A 188 -1.48 -21.18 -8.82
C ARG A 188 -0.76 -20.29 -9.83
N LYS A 189 0.55 -20.02 -9.65
CA LYS A 189 1.34 -19.08 -10.49
C LYS A 189 1.32 -19.39 -12.00
N SER A 190 1.15 -20.67 -12.37
CA SER A 190 1.06 -21.13 -13.76
C SER A 190 -0.37 -21.18 -14.31
N LYS A 191 -1.37 -20.81 -13.51
CA LYS A 191 -2.79 -20.82 -13.83
C LYS A 191 -3.26 -19.40 -14.21
N PRO A 192 -4.47 -19.24 -14.77
CA PRO A 192 -4.96 -17.91 -15.15
C PRO A 192 -5.01 -16.94 -13.97
N PHE A 193 -4.59 -15.69 -14.20
CA PHE A 193 -4.88 -14.54 -13.37
C PHE A 193 -5.82 -13.62 -14.13
N ILE A 194 -7.05 -13.49 -13.64
CA ILE A 194 -8.07 -12.64 -14.26
C ILE A 194 -8.31 -11.45 -13.33
N ALA A 195 -8.03 -10.25 -13.83
CA ALA A 195 -8.31 -9.00 -13.11
C ALA A 195 -9.58 -8.35 -13.65
N LEU A 196 -10.42 -7.88 -12.74
CA LEU A 196 -11.67 -7.22 -13.06
C LEU A 196 -11.90 -6.04 -12.14
N ASN A 197 -12.06 -4.84 -12.72
CA ASN A 197 -12.38 -3.64 -11.97
C ASN A 197 -13.89 -3.42 -11.99
N MET A 198 -14.53 -3.49 -10.80
CA MET A 198 -15.99 -3.38 -10.66
C MET A 198 -16.50 -1.98 -11.04
N ALA A 199 -15.73 -0.93 -10.74
CA ALA A 199 -16.12 0.43 -11.08
C ALA A 199 -16.14 0.72 -12.60
N ALA A 200 -15.40 -0.08 -13.40
CA ALA A 200 -15.32 0.08 -14.85
C ALA A 200 -16.46 -0.61 -15.61
N ILE A 201 -17.28 -1.43 -14.94
CA ILE A 201 -18.33 -2.22 -15.56
C ILE A 201 -19.70 -1.59 -15.27
N PRO A 202 -20.55 -1.36 -16.29
CA PRO A 202 -21.94 -0.96 -16.07
C PRO A 202 -22.64 -1.98 -15.15
N LYS A 203 -23.41 -1.49 -14.17
CA LYS A 203 -24.06 -2.34 -13.16
C LYS A 203 -24.93 -3.45 -13.78
N ASP A 204 -25.65 -3.12 -14.83
CA ASP A 204 -26.53 -4.08 -15.54
C ASP A 204 -25.77 -5.20 -16.27
N LEU A 205 -24.48 -5.02 -16.57
CA LEU A 205 -23.65 -6.01 -17.24
C LEU A 205 -22.77 -6.81 -16.28
N MET A 206 -22.64 -6.37 -15.02
CA MET A 206 -21.69 -6.93 -14.05
C MET A 206 -21.96 -8.42 -13.79
N GLU A 207 -23.22 -8.81 -13.61
CA GLU A 207 -23.56 -10.22 -13.43
C GLU A 207 -23.18 -11.08 -14.64
N SER A 208 -23.47 -10.58 -15.85
CA SER A 208 -23.16 -11.29 -17.10
C SER A 208 -21.65 -11.41 -17.34
N GLU A 209 -20.87 -10.37 -16.99
CA GLU A 209 -19.41 -10.44 -17.08
C GLU A 209 -18.81 -11.42 -16.06
N LEU A 210 -19.27 -11.39 -14.81
CA LEU A 210 -18.76 -12.27 -13.75
C LEU A 210 -19.15 -13.74 -13.96
N PHE A 211 -20.46 -13.99 -14.14
CA PHE A 211 -21.04 -15.34 -14.11
C PHE A 211 -21.39 -15.90 -15.50
N GLY A 212 -21.24 -15.07 -16.56
CA GLY A 212 -21.66 -15.47 -17.91
C GLY A 212 -23.19 -15.50 -18.07
N HIS A 213 -23.63 -15.77 -19.28
CA HIS A 213 -25.06 -15.87 -19.60
C HIS A 213 -25.36 -16.99 -20.58
N GLU A 214 -26.59 -17.51 -20.50
CA GLU A 214 -27.14 -18.42 -21.47
C GLU A 214 -27.71 -17.64 -22.66
N LYS A 215 -27.88 -18.35 -23.81
CA LYS A 215 -28.53 -17.77 -24.98
C LYS A 215 -29.97 -17.36 -24.63
N GLY A 216 -30.34 -16.12 -24.94
CA GLY A 216 -31.68 -15.58 -24.67
C GLY A 216 -31.89 -15.04 -23.25
N ALA A 217 -30.85 -14.95 -22.40
CA ALA A 217 -30.95 -14.46 -21.03
C ALA A 217 -31.45 -13.01 -20.92
N PHE A 218 -31.14 -12.18 -21.94
CA PHE A 218 -31.58 -10.77 -22.04
C PHE A 218 -31.60 -10.34 -23.52
N THR A 219 -32.18 -9.18 -23.80
CA THR A 219 -32.23 -8.62 -25.16
C THR A 219 -30.82 -8.34 -25.65
N GLY A 220 -30.33 -9.13 -26.63
CA GLY A 220 -28.94 -9.06 -27.13
C GLY A 220 -28.08 -10.28 -26.81
N ALA A 221 -28.53 -11.21 -25.95
CA ALA A 221 -27.86 -12.47 -25.66
C ALA A 221 -28.04 -13.49 -26.82
N SER A 222 -27.38 -13.26 -27.94
CA SER A 222 -27.49 -14.09 -29.15
C SER A 222 -26.82 -15.46 -29.02
N SER A 223 -25.84 -15.61 -28.13
CA SER A 223 -25.09 -16.85 -27.85
C SER A 223 -24.80 -16.97 -26.34
N GLN A 224 -24.50 -18.18 -25.89
CA GLN A 224 -23.97 -18.42 -24.57
C GLN A 224 -22.55 -17.81 -24.45
N ARG A 225 -22.23 -17.22 -23.30
CA ARG A 225 -20.88 -16.68 -23.00
C ARG A 225 -20.43 -17.08 -21.61
N ALA A 226 -19.20 -17.60 -21.52
CA ALA A 226 -18.55 -17.92 -20.25
C ALA A 226 -18.17 -16.65 -19.48
N GLY A 227 -18.44 -16.65 -18.17
CA GLY A 227 -18.09 -15.55 -17.27
C GLY A 227 -16.65 -15.59 -16.80
N ARG A 228 -16.24 -14.56 -16.03
CA ARG A 228 -14.86 -14.46 -15.49
C ARG A 228 -14.55 -15.56 -14.50
N PHE A 229 -15.53 -16.04 -13.74
CA PHE A 229 -15.34 -17.18 -12.84
C PHE A 229 -14.97 -18.46 -13.59
N GLU A 230 -15.62 -18.75 -14.74
CA GLU A 230 -15.27 -19.89 -15.57
C GLU A 230 -13.88 -19.73 -16.19
N GLN A 231 -13.52 -18.51 -16.64
CA GLN A 231 -12.21 -18.22 -17.23
C GLN A 231 -11.08 -18.33 -16.21
N ALA A 232 -11.36 -18.06 -14.92
CA ALA A 232 -10.41 -18.13 -13.83
C ALA A 232 -10.32 -19.51 -13.16
N ASP A 233 -11.04 -20.53 -13.67
CA ASP A 233 -11.09 -21.86 -13.04
C ASP A 233 -9.70 -22.46 -12.89
N GLY A 234 -9.40 -23.00 -11.70
CA GLY A 234 -8.09 -23.47 -11.27
C GLY A 234 -7.09 -22.35 -10.98
N GLY A 235 -7.42 -21.08 -11.24
CA GLY A 235 -6.55 -19.90 -11.14
C GLY A 235 -6.94 -18.92 -10.03
N THR A 236 -6.75 -17.64 -10.32
CA THR A 236 -7.04 -16.53 -9.39
C THR A 236 -7.88 -15.46 -10.07
N LEU A 237 -8.95 -15.03 -9.42
CA LEU A 237 -9.77 -13.89 -9.82
C LEU A 237 -9.50 -12.72 -8.88
N PHE A 238 -9.01 -11.61 -9.44
CA PHE A 238 -8.82 -10.36 -8.73
C PHE A 238 -9.99 -9.42 -8.99
N LEU A 239 -10.70 -9.03 -7.92
CA LEU A 239 -11.85 -8.14 -7.94
C LEU A 239 -11.44 -6.80 -7.36
N ASP A 240 -11.12 -5.83 -8.24
CA ASP A 240 -10.79 -4.48 -7.83
C ASP A 240 -12.05 -3.64 -7.62
N GLU A 241 -12.01 -2.73 -6.66
CA GLU A 241 -13.09 -1.84 -6.22
C GLU A 241 -14.36 -2.64 -5.86
N ILE A 242 -14.20 -3.67 -5.00
CA ILE A 242 -15.29 -4.57 -4.59
C ILE A 242 -16.47 -3.83 -3.90
N GLY A 243 -16.22 -2.67 -3.29
CA GLY A 243 -17.25 -1.83 -2.66
C GLY A 243 -18.30 -1.29 -3.62
N ASP A 244 -18.00 -1.23 -4.94
CA ASP A 244 -18.92 -0.76 -5.96
C ASP A 244 -19.86 -1.86 -6.50
N MET A 245 -19.74 -3.09 -5.98
CA MET A 245 -20.55 -4.23 -6.43
C MET A 245 -22.03 -4.08 -6.02
N PRO A 246 -23.00 -4.22 -6.96
CA PRO A 246 -24.42 -4.20 -6.65
C PRO A 246 -24.84 -5.35 -5.71
N ALA A 247 -25.87 -5.12 -4.88
CA ALA A 247 -26.34 -6.07 -3.87
C ALA A 247 -26.74 -7.45 -4.45
N GLU A 248 -27.30 -7.48 -5.65
CA GLU A 248 -27.66 -8.73 -6.36
C GLU A 248 -26.40 -9.55 -6.67
N THR A 249 -25.38 -8.89 -7.22
CA THR A 249 -24.10 -9.50 -7.54
C THR A 249 -23.36 -9.97 -6.28
N GLN A 250 -23.43 -9.20 -5.17
CA GLN A 250 -22.89 -9.60 -3.86
C GLN A 250 -23.49 -10.93 -3.39
N THR A 251 -24.80 -11.13 -3.57
CA THR A 251 -25.48 -12.37 -3.18
C THR A 251 -24.99 -13.57 -3.99
N ARG A 252 -24.73 -13.40 -5.28
CA ARG A 252 -24.18 -14.46 -6.14
C ARG A 252 -22.71 -14.75 -5.81
N LEU A 253 -21.91 -13.71 -5.58
CA LEU A 253 -20.51 -13.88 -5.16
C LEU A 253 -20.40 -14.66 -3.85
N LEU A 254 -21.28 -14.37 -2.88
CA LEU A 254 -21.33 -15.13 -1.63
C LEU A 254 -21.52 -16.63 -1.84
N ARG A 255 -22.39 -17.04 -2.78
CA ARG A 255 -22.58 -18.45 -3.11
C ARG A 255 -21.34 -19.10 -3.68
N VAL A 256 -20.64 -18.41 -4.60
CA VAL A 256 -19.37 -18.93 -5.14
C VAL A 256 -18.33 -19.11 -4.05
N LEU A 257 -18.23 -18.15 -3.12
CA LEU A 257 -17.29 -18.23 -1.99
C LEU A 257 -17.68 -19.32 -0.96
N ALA A 258 -18.97 -19.65 -0.85
CA ALA A 258 -19.47 -20.66 0.08
C ALA A 258 -19.39 -22.06 -0.50
N ASP A 259 -19.88 -22.24 -1.71
CA ASP A 259 -20.20 -23.54 -2.30
C ASP A 259 -19.29 -23.91 -3.47
N GLY A 260 -18.52 -22.95 -4.02
CA GLY A 260 -17.69 -23.15 -5.21
C GLY A 260 -18.50 -23.31 -6.49
N GLU A 261 -19.79 -22.90 -6.48
CA GLU A 261 -20.67 -23.04 -7.65
C GLU A 261 -21.59 -21.81 -7.84
N PHE A 262 -22.01 -21.61 -9.07
CA PHE A 262 -22.94 -20.54 -9.46
C PHE A 262 -23.80 -20.95 -10.66
N TYR A 263 -24.77 -20.10 -11.00
CA TYR A 263 -25.60 -20.24 -12.19
C TYR A 263 -25.31 -19.08 -13.16
N ARG A 264 -25.18 -19.36 -14.45
CA ARG A 264 -25.16 -18.33 -15.49
C ARG A 264 -26.45 -17.53 -15.47
N VAL A 265 -26.39 -16.28 -15.93
CA VAL A 265 -27.62 -15.47 -16.08
C VAL A 265 -28.57 -16.15 -17.06
N GLY A 266 -29.81 -16.35 -16.61
CA GLY A 266 -30.83 -17.10 -17.39
C GLY A 266 -30.64 -18.62 -17.41
N GLY A 267 -29.65 -19.18 -16.70
CA GLY A 267 -29.38 -20.62 -16.63
C GLY A 267 -29.88 -21.27 -15.35
N HIS A 268 -30.13 -22.59 -15.42
CA HIS A 268 -30.57 -23.43 -14.29
C HIS A 268 -29.56 -24.53 -13.96
N THR A 269 -28.48 -24.66 -14.73
CA THR A 269 -27.43 -25.66 -14.51
C THR A 269 -26.35 -25.05 -13.66
N PRO A 270 -25.98 -25.66 -12.52
CA PRO A 270 -24.87 -25.15 -11.69
C PRO A 270 -23.53 -25.35 -12.39
N VAL A 271 -22.66 -24.35 -12.32
CA VAL A 271 -21.29 -24.41 -12.80
C VAL A 271 -20.37 -24.43 -11.59
N LYS A 272 -19.53 -25.47 -11.47
CA LYS A 272 -18.54 -25.61 -10.40
C LYS A 272 -17.21 -25.02 -10.83
N VAL A 273 -16.55 -24.30 -9.94
CA VAL A 273 -15.25 -23.70 -10.17
C VAL A 273 -14.38 -23.75 -8.91
N ASP A 274 -13.09 -23.86 -9.11
CA ASP A 274 -12.09 -23.73 -8.05
C ASP A 274 -11.23 -22.47 -8.29
N VAL A 275 -11.67 -21.33 -7.75
CA VAL A 275 -11.05 -20.03 -7.98
C VAL A 275 -10.58 -19.40 -6.66
N ARG A 276 -9.30 -19.03 -6.60
CA ARG A 276 -8.80 -18.18 -5.51
C ARG A 276 -9.28 -16.74 -5.71
N ILE A 277 -9.90 -16.13 -4.70
CA ILE A 277 -10.35 -14.76 -4.76
C ILE A 277 -9.36 -13.84 -4.05
N ILE A 278 -8.99 -12.74 -4.72
CA ILE A 278 -8.31 -11.59 -4.14
C ILE A 278 -9.21 -10.38 -4.41
N ALA A 279 -9.66 -9.70 -3.36
CA ALA A 279 -10.50 -8.51 -3.48
C ALA A 279 -9.69 -7.27 -3.10
N ALA A 280 -9.99 -6.13 -3.73
CA ALA A 280 -9.38 -4.86 -3.38
C ALA A 280 -10.42 -3.73 -3.32
N THR A 281 -10.17 -2.75 -2.46
CA THR A 281 -11.00 -1.54 -2.37
C THR A 281 -10.23 -0.39 -1.72
N HIS A 282 -10.61 0.84 -2.05
CA HIS A 282 -10.23 2.04 -1.32
C HIS A 282 -11.29 2.48 -0.31
N GLN A 283 -12.48 1.89 -0.36
CA GLN A 283 -13.62 2.24 0.48
C GLN A 283 -13.55 1.51 1.84
N ASP A 284 -14.16 2.09 2.84
CA ASP A 284 -14.38 1.48 4.14
C ASP A 284 -15.59 0.53 4.05
N LEU A 285 -15.31 -0.79 3.96
CA LEU A 285 -16.36 -1.81 3.84
C LEU A 285 -17.18 -1.94 5.13
N GLU A 286 -16.60 -1.74 6.30
CA GLU A 286 -17.31 -1.75 7.58
C GLU A 286 -18.41 -0.68 7.58
N ARG A 287 -18.07 0.52 7.15
CA ARG A 287 -19.04 1.60 6.99
C ARG A 287 -20.11 1.27 5.94
N LEU A 288 -19.73 0.66 4.81
CA LEU A 288 -20.71 0.24 3.82
C LEU A 288 -21.67 -0.86 4.34
N VAL A 289 -21.21 -1.72 5.25
CA VAL A 289 -22.06 -2.71 5.94
C VAL A 289 -23.04 -1.98 6.86
N GLU A 290 -22.60 -1.02 7.67
CA GLU A 290 -23.46 -0.19 8.52
C GLU A 290 -24.52 0.58 7.72
N GLU A 291 -24.14 1.09 6.55
CA GLU A 291 -25.04 1.78 5.60
C GLU A 291 -25.93 0.81 4.78
N HIS A 292 -25.87 -0.50 5.01
CA HIS A 292 -26.59 -1.55 4.26
C HIS A 292 -26.33 -1.55 2.73
N LYS A 293 -25.18 -0.99 2.30
CA LYS A 293 -24.71 -1.01 0.91
C LYS A 293 -23.86 -2.22 0.58
N PHE A 294 -23.26 -2.83 1.60
CA PHE A 294 -22.49 -4.06 1.49
C PHE A 294 -23.01 -5.11 2.47
N ARG A 295 -23.08 -6.36 2.06
CA ARG A 295 -23.61 -7.44 2.91
C ARG A 295 -22.58 -7.85 3.94
N GLU A 296 -22.98 -8.00 5.18
CA GLU A 296 -22.15 -8.41 6.30
C GLU A 296 -21.58 -9.84 6.12
N ASP A 297 -22.41 -10.78 5.61
CA ASP A 297 -22.00 -12.15 5.38
C ASP A 297 -20.91 -12.26 4.30
N LEU A 298 -21.00 -11.48 3.22
CA LEU A 298 -19.96 -11.37 2.20
C LEU A 298 -18.70 -10.73 2.74
N PHE A 299 -18.83 -9.66 3.51
CA PHE A 299 -17.69 -8.99 4.15
C PHE A 299 -16.86 -9.98 4.98
N HIS A 300 -17.48 -10.78 5.83
CA HIS A 300 -16.77 -11.78 6.65
C HIS A 300 -16.11 -12.88 5.82
N ARG A 301 -16.66 -13.26 4.66
CA ARG A 301 -16.06 -14.23 3.74
C ARG A 301 -14.86 -13.68 2.97
N LEU A 302 -14.86 -12.38 2.66
CA LEU A 302 -13.75 -11.72 1.97
C LEU A 302 -12.64 -11.29 2.95
N ASN A 303 -13.00 -10.88 4.14
CA ASN A 303 -12.09 -10.33 5.14
C ASN A 303 -11.43 -11.41 6.01
N VAL A 304 -10.87 -12.45 5.38
CA VAL A 304 -10.12 -13.51 6.08
C VAL A 304 -8.71 -13.04 6.43
N ILE A 305 -7.99 -12.52 5.43
CA ILE A 305 -6.69 -11.86 5.61
C ILE A 305 -6.76 -10.48 4.97
N ARG A 306 -6.40 -9.45 5.74
CA ARG A 306 -6.36 -8.07 5.26
C ARG A 306 -4.92 -7.60 5.07
N ILE A 307 -4.63 -7.05 3.88
CA ILE A 307 -3.37 -6.38 3.58
C ILE A 307 -3.69 -4.89 3.37
N HIS A 308 -3.07 -4.03 4.16
CA HIS A 308 -3.18 -2.59 3.99
C HIS A 308 -1.96 -2.05 3.24
N ILE A 309 -2.19 -1.38 2.11
CA ILE A 309 -1.11 -0.73 1.35
C ILE A 309 -1.04 0.73 1.80
N PRO A 310 0.13 1.19 2.31
CA PRO A 310 0.29 2.55 2.78
C PRO A 310 0.20 3.56 1.63
N ARG A 311 -0.27 4.77 1.95
CA ARG A 311 -0.23 5.91 1.03
C ARG A 311 1.22 6.27 0.71
N LEU A 312 1.44 6.92 -0.41
CA LEU A 312 2.79 7.36 -0.79
C LEU A 312 3.38 8.36 0.23
N ALA A 313 2.52 9.20 0.82
CA ALA A 313 2.90 10.12 1.91
C ALA A 313 3.39 9.42 3.18
N ASP A 314 2.97 8.16 3.44
CA ASP A 314 3.36 7.37 4.61
C ASP A 314 4.62 6.50 4.33
N ARG A 315 5.16 6.56 3.09
CA ARG A 315 6.37 5.86 2.64
C ARG A 315 7.26 6.76 1.77
N ARG A 316 7.53 7.95 2.26
CA ARG A 316 8.27 9.00 1.52
C ARG A 316 9.67 8.58 1.11
N GLU A 317 10.27 7.65 1.86
CA GLU A 317 11.58 7.05 1.59
C GLU A 317 11.63 6.29 0.25
N ASP A 318 10.47 5.80 -0.22
CA ASP A 318 10.38 5.07 -1.48
C ASP A 318 10.34 6.00 -2.70
N ILE A 319 9.99 7.28 -2.53
CA ILE A 319 9.80 8.24 -3.63
C ILE A 319 11.04 8.37 -4.52
N PRO A 320 12.27 8.53 -4.00
CA PRO A 320 13.46 8.66 -4.87
C PRO A 320 13.68 7.43 -5.75
N ARG A 321 13.44 6.24 -5.23
CA ARG A 321 13.60 4.98 -5.97
C ARG A 321 12.50 4.81 -7.02
N LEU A 322 11.26 5.13 -6.67
CA LEU A 322 10.12 5.13 -7.59
C LEU A 322 10.32 6.11 -8.75
N VAL A 323 10.78 7.34 -8.47
CA VAL A 323 11.06 8.33 -9.51
C VAL A 323 12.13 7.84 -10.48
N ARG A 324 13.24 7.29 -9.97
CA ARG A 324 14.29 6.71 -10.82
C ARG A 324 13.76 5.58 -11.71
N HIS A 325 12.94 4.70 -11.14
CA HIS A 325 12.30 3.62 -11.87
C HIS A 325 11.40 4.16 -13.00
N PHE A 326 10.54 5.13 -12.69
CA PHE A 326 9.62 5.70 -13.69
C PHE A 326 10.33 6.51 -14.76
N PHE A 327 11.40 7.24 -14.43
CA PHE A 327 12.22 7.90 -15.44
C PHE A 327 12.90 6.90 -16.39
N ASN A 328 13.43 5.79 -15.86
CA ASN A 328 14.03 4.74 -16.67
C ASN A 328 12.98 4.06 -17.57
N SER A 329 11.79 3.77 -17.03
CA SER A 329 10.69 3.18 -17.80
C SER A 329 10.20 4.12 -18.89
N ALA A 330 9.93 5.39 -18.55
CA ALA A 330 9.47 6.39 -19.51
C ALA A 330 10.52 6.66 -20.60
N ALA A 331 11.79 6.72 -20.25
CA ALA A 331 12.89 6.88 -21.19
C ALA A 331 12.98 5.72 -22.20
N LYS A 332 12.79 4.48 -21.71
CA LYS A 332 12.76 3.29 -22.56
C LYS A 332 11.56 3.30 -23.52
N ASP A 333 10.37 3.66 -23.02
CA ASP A 333 9.15 3.70 -23.80
C ASP A 333 9.19 4.78 -24.89
N LEU A 334 9.84 5.91 -24.60
CA LEU A 334 9.95 7.06 -25.52
C LEU A 334 11.23 7.05 -26.39
N GLY A 335 12.16 6.13 -26.14
CA GLY A 335 13.43 6.06 -26.86
C GLY A 335 14.36 7.26 -26.59
N VAL A 336 14.31 7.84 -25.40
CA VAL A 336 15.13 9.00 -24.97
C VAL A 336 16.07 8.62 -23.83
N GLU A 337 17.02 9.48 -23.51
CA GLU A 337 17.85 9.30 -22.31
C GLU A 337 17.05 9.50 -21.01
N PRO A 338 17.31 8.70 -19.97
CA PRO A 338 16.63 8.88 -18.67
C PRO A 338 17.01 10.22 -18.04
N LYS A 339 16.02 10.87 -17.44
CA LYS A 339 16.19 12.11 -16.65
C LYS A 339 16.95 11.82 -15.36
N ILE A 340 17.69 12.81 -14.89
CA ILE A 340 18.44 12.79 -13.62
C ILE A 340 17.77 13.73 -12.64
N LEU A 341 17.33 13.20 -11.50
CA LEU A 341 16.72 13.98 -10.45
C LEU A 341 17.80 14.64 -9.59
N LEU A 342 17.77 15.96 -9.47
CA LEU A 342 18.66 16.71 -8.57
C LEU A 342 18.22 16.51 -7.11
N LYS A 343 19.17 16.57 -6.17
CA LYS A 343 18.89 16.37 -4.74
C LYS A 343 17.84 17.32 -4.18
N GLU A 344 17.83 18.57 -4.63
CA GLU A 344 16.83 19.57 -4.21
C GLU A 344 15.44 19.20 -4.68
N THR A 345 15.31 18.77 -5.94
CA THR A 345 14.06 18.32 -6.56
C THR A 345 13.61 17.00 -5.92
N GLU A 346 14.54 16.10 -5.59
CA GLU A 346 14.25 14.84 -4.88
C GLU A 346 13.65 15.14 -3.47
N ALA A 347 14.27 16.03 -2.72
CA ALA A 347 13.77 16.44 -1.41
C ALA A 347 12.39 17.11 -1.51
N TYR A 348 12.19 17.96 -2.53
CA TYR A 348 10.91 18.60 -2.79
C TYR A 348 9.80 17.58 -3.07
N LEU A 349 10.01 16.66 -4.01
CA LEU A 349 9.04 15.60 -4.36
C LEU A 349 8.73 14.69 -3.18
N SER A 350 9.73 14.37 -2.35
CA SER A 350 9.55 13.57 -1.14
C SER A 350 8.75 14.30 -0.05
N GLY A 351 8.68 15.64 -0.10
CA GLY A 351 7.88 16.45 0.83
C GLY A 351 6.39 16.54 0.48
N LEU A 352 5.99 16.21 -0.75
CA LEU A 352 4.60 16.34 -1.21
C LEU A 352 3.70 15.22 -0.68
N ASP A 353 2.38 15.46 -0.64
CA ASP A 353 1.40 14.51 -0.09
C ASP A 353 0.87 13.48 -1.09
N TRP A 354 1.01 13.72 -2.38
CA TRP A 354 0.66 12.79 -3.46
C TRP A 354 -0.75 12.18 -3.33
N PRO A 355 -1.84 12.96 -3.42
CA PRO A 355 -3.21 12.45 -3.25
C PRO A 355 -3.59 11.37 -4.28
N GLY A 356 -2.95 11.32 -5.44
CA GLY A 356 -3.08 10.23 -6.42
C GLY A 356 -2.02 9.13 -6.28
N ASN A 357 -1.24 9.15 -5.18
CA ASN A 357 -0.25 8.16 -4.82
C ASN A 357 0.75 7.86 -5.96
N VAL A 358 1.14 6.59 -6.13
CA VAL A 358 2.14 6.15 -7.13
C VAL A 358 1.68 6.42 -8.55
N ARG A 359 0.37 6.36 -8.84
CA ARG A 359 -0.16 6.66 -10.17
C ARG A 359 0.07 8.12 -10.56
N GLN A 360 -0.10 9.04 -9.61
CA GLN A 360 0.20 10.46 -9.83
C GLN A 360 1.70 10.67 -10.03
N LEU A 361 2.55 10.04 -9.21
CA LEU A 361 4.01 10.13 -9.33
C LEU A 361 4.48 9.60 -10.70
N GLU A 362 3.98 8.46 -11.15
CA GLU A 362 4.29 7.88 -12.47
C GLU A 362 3.92 8.83 -13.61
N ASN A 363 2.69 9.37 -13.58
CA ASN A 363 2.23 10.33 -14.58
C ASN A 363 3.09 11.60 -14.58
N THR A 364 3.48 12.09 -13.41
CA THR A 364 4.38 13.24 -13.27
C THR A 364 5.75 12.95 -13.88
N CYS A 365 6.33 11.78 -13.60
CA CYS A 365 7.62 11.39 -14.18
C CYS A 365 7.55 11.28 -15.71
N ARG A 366 6.47 10.71 -16.26
CA ARG A 366 6.23 10.65 -17.72
C ARG A 366 6.11 12.06 -18.31
N TRP A 367 5.35 12.94 -17.67
CA TRP A 367 5.19 14.33 -18.09
C TRP A 367 6.54 15.06 -18.11
N ILE A 368 7.34 14.95 -17.04
CA ILE A 368 8.67 15.56 -16.93
C ILE A 368 9.58 15.01 -18.05
N THR A 369 9.55 13.70 -18.32
CA THR A 369 10.37 13.09 -19.36
C THR A 369 10.12 13.69 -20.75
N VAL A 370 8.86 14.08 -21.03
CA VAL A 370 8.46 14.69 -22.30
C VAL A 370 8.71 16.21 -22.32
N MET A 371 8.41 16.90 -21.22
CA MET A 371 8.32 18.37 -21.19
C MET A 371 9.61 19.08 -20.77
N ALA A 372 10.43 18.47 -19.91
CA ALA A 372 11.68 19.07 -19.47
C ALA A 372 12.73 19.03 -20.59
N SER A 373 13.29 20.19 -20.91
CA SER A 373 14.25 20.32 -22.02
C SER A 373 15.63 19.72 -21.70
N GLY A 374 16.06 19.75 -20.41
CA GLY A 374 17.33 19.25 -19.94
C GLY A 374 17.28 17.78 -19.52
N ARG A 375 18.49 17.19 -19.31
CA ARG A 375 18.62 15.87 -18.70
C ARG A 375 18.44 15.94 -17.18
N GLU A 376 18.93 17.01 -16.55
CA GLU A 376 18.77 17.31 -15.13
C GLU A 376 17.42 17.95 -14.89
N VAL A 377 16.69 17.48 -13.87
CA VAL A 377 15.36 17.95 -13.50
C VAL A 377 15.48 18.90 -12.30
N HIS A 378 15.12 20.15 -12.54
CA HIS A 378 15.04 21.21 -11.55
C HIS A 378 13.59 21.33 -11.01
N ILE A 379 13.41 22.09 -9.92
CA ILE A 379 12.10 22.33 -9.34
C ILE A 379 11.19 23.07 -10.34
N GLU A 380 11.75 23.98 -11.14
CA GLU A 380 11.02 24.74 -12.16
C GLU A 380 10.48 23.88 -13.31
N ASP A 381 11.07 22.69 -13.53
CA ASP A 381 10.61 21.74 -14.55
C ASP A 381 9.40 20.91 -14.11
N LEU A 382 8.98 21.05 -12.85
CA LEU A 382 7.81 20.33 -12.33
C LEU A 382 6.50 20.95 -12.82
N PRO A 383 5.42 20.15 -12.96
CA PRO A 383 4.08 20.66 -13.27
C PRO A 383 3.61 21.73 -12.26
N GLN A 384 2.92 22.76 -12.74
CA GLN A 384 2.45 23.87 -11.90
C GLN A 384 1.57 23.42 -10.72
N GLU A 385 0.81 22.33 -10.89
CA GLU A 385 -0.05 21.76 -9.86
C GLU A 385 0.76 21.31 -8.62
N LEU A 386 2.01 20.91 -8.81
CA LEU A 386 2.86 20.49 -7.70
C LEU A 386 3.44 21.68 -6.93
N HIS A 387 3.67 22.81 -7.58
CA HIS A 387 4.09 24.03 -6.90
C HIS A 387 3.02 24.59 -5.96
N GLN A 388 1.75 24.38 -6.29
CA GLN A 388 0.61 24.83 -5.48
C GLN A 388 0.40 23.98 -4.22
N GLN A 389 0.80 22.72 -4.22
CA GLN A 389 0.67 21.83 -3.06
C GLN A 389 1.55 22.24 -1.87
N THR A 390 2.69 22.87 -2.12
CA THR A 390 3.55 23.44 -1.04
C THR A 390 2.99 24.72 -0.47
N ALA A 391 2.15 25.46 -1.24
CA ALA A 391 1.45 26.65 -0.76
C ALA A 391 0.18 26.29 0.04
N THR A 392 -0.32 25.05 -0.08
CA THR A 392 -1.47 24.51 0.67
C THR A 392 -1.03 23.50 1.74
N GLY A 393 0.15 23.72 2.32
CA GLY A 393 0.54 23.04 3.55
C GLY A 393 -0.53 23.28 4.62
N GLU A 394 -1.24 22.21 4.97
CA GLU A 394 -2.36 22.14 5.91
C GLU A 394 -3.62 22.87 5.42
N ALA A 395 -4.62 22.13 4.92
CA ALA A 395 -5.99 22.60 4.87
C ALA A 395 -6.37 23.16 6.24
N PRO A 396 -7.03 24.31 6.36
CA PRO A 396 -7.08 25.09 7.57
C PRO A 396 -8.03 24.53 8.62
N GLN A 397 -7.64 23.43 9.27
CA GLN A 397 -8.20 23.08 10.57
C GLN A 397 -7.60 23.95 11.69
N ASP A 398 -6.52 24.69 11.43
CA ASP A 398 -5.87 25.55 12.41
C ASP A 398 -5.70 27.00 11.97
N TRP A 399 -6.77 27.58 11.38
CA TRP A 399 -6.83 29.03 11.12
C TRP A 399 -6.54 29.83 12.41
N GLN A 400 -6.89 29.28 13.57
CA GLN A 400 -6.60 29.87 14.86
C GLN A 400 -5.12 29.89 15.17
N LYS A 401 -4.35 28.86 14.75
CA LYS A 401 -2.89 28.80 14.92
C LYS A 401 -2.19 29.81 14.01
N ALA A 402 -2.63 29.89 12.75
CA ALA A 402 -2.13 30.91 11.82
C ALA A 402 -2.42 32.33 12.34
N LEU A 403 -3.60 32.56 12.87
CA LEU A 403 -3.98 33.85 13.47
C LEU A 403 -3.14 34.17 14.73
N ARG A 404 -2.89 33.17 15.60
CA ARG A 404 -2.04 33.34 16.79
C ARG A 404 -0.61 33.69 16.40
N LEU A 405 -0.03 32.97 15.40
CA LEU A 405 1.33 33.25 14.92
C LEU A 405 1.44 34.65 14.33
N TRP A 406 0.47 35.06 13.51
CA TRP A 406 0.42 36.41 12.95
C TRP A 406 0.30 37.48 14.04
N ALA A 407 -0.57 37.27 15.05
CA ALA A 407 -0.75 38.22 16.14
C ALA A 407 0.50 38.34 17.00
N ASP A 408 1.18 37.25 17.31
CA ASP A 408 2.44 37.21 18.04
C ASP A 408 3.55 37.98 17.31
N GLN A 409 3.72 37.75 16.01
CA GLN A 409 4.66 38.46 15.16
C GLN A 409 4.34 39.97 15.08
N ALA A 410 3.05 40.32 14.92
CA ALA A 410 2.62 41.71 14.84
C ALA A 410 2.92 42.48 16.14
N LEU A 411 2.65 41.84 17.30
CA LEU A 411 2.94 42.42 18.62
C LEU A 411 4.46 42.47 18.92
N ALA A 412 5.20 41.42 18.51
CA ALA A 412 6.67 41.39 18.67
C ALA A 412 7.38 42.51 17.86
N THR A 413 6.79 42.90 16.72
CA THR A 413 7.30 44.03 15.92
C THR A 413 6.83 45.40 16.43
N GLY A 414 6.15 45.47 17.59
CA GLY A 414 5.70 46.72 18.23
C GLY A 414 4.46 47.35 17.60
N ARG A 415 3.71 46.64 16.74
CA ARG A 415 2.44 47.12 16.19
C ARG A 415 1.39 47.24 17.31
N ARG A 416 0.61 48.31 17.26
CA ARG A 416 -0.50 48.60 18.17
C ARG A 416 -1.81 48.54 17.38
N GLU A 417 -2.91 48.34 18.08
CA GLU A 417 -4.26 48.32 17.49
C GLU A 417 -4.44 47.28 16.37
N ILE A 418 -3.82 46.10 16.51
CA ILE A 418 -3.81 45.03 15.48
C ILE A 418 -5.24 44.61 15.05
N LEU A 419 -6.26 44.79 15.91
CA LEU A 419 -7.65 44.48 15.56
C LEU A 419 -8.21 45.42 14.49
N SER A 420 -7.71 46.66 14.38
CA SER A 420 -8.15 47.57 13.35
C SER A 420 -7.78 47.15 11.92
N GLU A 421 -6.77 46.29 11.80
CA GLU A 421 -6.33 45.68 10.54
C GLU A 421 -6.94 44.26 10.36
N ALA A 422 -6.87 43.43 11.42
CA ALA A 422 -7.28 42.04 11.35
C ALA A 422 -8.78 41.82 11.15
N VAL A 423 -9.62 42.56 11.88
CA VAL A 423 -11.07 42.34 11.83
C VAL A 423 -11.66 42.68 10.45
N PRO A 424 -11.33 43.85 9.83
CA PRO A 424 -11.79 44.13 8.49
C PRO A 424 -11.30 43.16 7.42
N ALA A 425 -10.03 42.68 7.53
CA ALA A 425 -9.48 41.70 6.60
C ALA A 425 -10.20 40.34 6.72
N PHE A 426 -10.44 39.87 7.95
CA PHE A 426 -11.18 38.64 8.22
C PHE A 426 -12.65 38.71 7.72
N GLU A 427 -13.34 39.79 8.06
CA GLU A 427 -14.74 40.00 7.58
C GLU A 427 -14.82 40.09 6.06
N ARG A 428 -13.87 40.74 5.41
CA ARG A 428 -13.80 40.82 3.95
C ARG A 428 -13.66 39.43 3.33
N ALA A 429 -12.72 38.64 3.79
CA ALA A 429 -12.48 37.29 3.28
C ALA A 429 -13.73 36.39 3.40
N LEU A 430 -14.40 36.40 4.55
CA LEU A 430 -15.64 35.63 4.75
C LEU A 430 -16.78 36.09 3.85
N ILE A 431 -16.95 37.40 3.69
CA ILE A 431 -18.00 37.99 2.82
C ILE A 431 -17.76 37.63 1.35
N GLU A 432 -16.52 37.75 0.86
CA GLU A 432 -16.15 37.40 -0.52
C GLU A 432 -16.46 35.93 -0.82
N ILE A 433 -16.10 35.02 0.08
CA ILE A 433 -16.35 33.58 -0.08
C ILE A 433 -17.87 33.30 -0.06
N ALA A 434 -18.61 33.88 0.90
CA ALA A 434 -20.05 33.67 0.99
C ALA A 434 -20.79 34.20 -0.27
N LEU A 435 -20.40 35.37 -0.77
CA LEU A 435 -20.96 35.92 -2.02
C LEU A 435 -20.60 35.05 -3.23
N LYS A 436 -19.40 34.51 -3.31
CA LYS A 436 -18.99 33.57 -4.37
C LYS A 436 -19.84 32.31 -4.37
N HIS A 437 -20.06 31.69 -3.21
CA HIS A 437 -20.88 30.48 -3.09
C HIS A 437 -22.37 30.70 -3.37
N THR A 438 -22.86 31.95 -3.19
CA THR A 438 -24.25 32.30 -3.43
C THR A 438 -24.47 33.01 -4.78
N ALA A 439 -23.45 33.02 -5.65
CA ALA A 439 -23.50 33.75 -6.95
C ALA A 439 -23.95 35.22 -6.79
N GLY A 440 -23.45 35.91 -5.76
CA GLY A 440 -23.72 37.32 -5.48
C GLY A 440 -25.03 37.61 -4.75
N ARG A 441 -25.83 36.61 -4.40
CA ARG A 441 -27.13 36.81 -3.71
C ARG A 441 -26.93 37.19 -2.25
N LYS A 442 -27.05 38.51 -1.95
CA LYS A 442 -26.75 39.07 -0.62
C LYS A 442 -27.59 38.48 0.51
N ARG A 443 -28.85 38.05 0.25
CA ARG A 443 -29.70 37.43 1.25
C ARG A 443 -29.15 36.05 1.69
N ASP A 444 -28.84 35.23 0.71
CA ASP A 444 -28.35 33.85 0.94
C ASP A 444 -26.93 33.88 1.57
N ALA A 445 -26.10 34.86 1.14
CA ALA A 445 -24.78 35.09 1.73
C ALA A 445 -24.84 35.50 3.21
N ALA A 446 -25.79 36.36 3.56
CA ALA A 446 -26.03 36.76 4.94
C ALA A 446 -26.44 35.57 5.82
N GLU A 447 -27.31 34.70 5.30
CA GLU A 447 -27.76 33.49 5.97
C GLU A 447 -26.59 32.50 6.21
N LEU A 448 -25.74 32.30 5.20
CA LEU A 448 -24.50 31.46 5.34
C LEU A 448 -23.53 32.00 6.40
N LEU A 449 -23.45 33.32 6.55
CA LEU A 449 -22.59 33.96 7.56
C LEU A 449 -23.25 34.05 8.94
N GLY A 450 -24.50 33.59 9.10
CA GLY A 450 -25.26 33.74 10.33
C GLY A 450 -25.67 35.19 10.64
N TRP A 451 -25.70 36.08 9.64
CA TRP A 451 -26.02 37.47 9.79
C TRP A 451 -27.41 37.83 9.20
N GLY A 452 -27.99 38.91 9.71
CA GLY A 452 -29.14 39.51 9.07
C GLY A 452 -28.72 40.26 7.80
N ARG A 453 -29.62 40.34 6.78
CA ARG A 453 -29.41 41.06 5.51
C ARG A 453 -28.91 42.50 5.71
N ASN A 454 -29.47 43.21 6.69
CA ASN A 454 -29.08 44.59 7.01
C ASN A 454 -27.65 44.69 7.54
N THR A 455 -27.19 43.70 8.32
CA THR A 455 -25.84 43.63 8.85
C THR A 455 -24.83 43.42 7.73
N LEU A 456 -25.09 42.50 6.79
CA LEU A 456 -24.21 42.26 5.63
C LEU A 456 -24.13 43.51 4.75
N THR A 457 -25.28 44.19 4.46
CA THR A 457 -25.31 45.40 3.66
C THR A 457 -24.49 46.54 4.30
N ARG A 458 -24.59 46.71 5.62
CA ARG A 458 -23.80 47.67 6.35
C ARG A 458 -22.29 47.33 6.29
N LYS A 459 -21.92 46.07 6.50
CA LYS A 459 -20.53 45.63 6.42
C LYS A 459 -19.92 45.75 5.05
N LEU A 460 -20.66 45.47 3.97
CA LEU A 460 -20.21 45.72 2.60
C LEU A 460 -19.88 47.19 2.36
N LYS A 461 -20.69 48.10 2.93
CA LYS A 461 -20.44 49.54 2.84
C LYS A 461 -19.23 49.97 3.68
N GLU A 462 -19.10 49.49 4.92
CA GLU A 462 -17.98 49.76 5.82
C GLU A 462 -16.64 49.30 5.21
N LEU A 463 -16.62 48.14 4.54
CA LEU A 463 -15.42 47.54 3.94
C LEU A 463 -15.12 48.00 2.51
N GLY A 464 -15.95 48.90 1.94
CA GLY A 464 -15.76 49.40 0.58
C GLY A 464 -16.00 48.37 -0.53
N MET A 465 -16.76 47.32 -0.25
CA MET A 465 -17.03 46.20 -1.16
C MET A 465 -18.34 46.36 -1.98
N ASN A 466 -18.83 47.58 -2.10
CA ASN A 466 -19.99 47.85 -2.97
C ASN A 466 -19.53 47.81 -4.43
N GLY A 467 -19.70 46.67 -5.11
CA GLY A 467 -19.65 46.60 -6.56
C GLY A 467 -20.84 47.35 -7.14
N ASP A 468 -20.63 48.15 -8.19
CA ASP A 468 -21.63 48.79 -9.02
C ASP A 468 -22.60 47.72 -9.57
N GLY A 469 -23.81 47.69 -9.04
CA GLY A 469 -24.83 46.72 -9.46
C GLY A 469 -26.09 46.77 -8.60
N ASP A 470 -26.58 47.98 -8.24
CA ASP A 470 -27.97 48.19 -7.80
C ASP A 470 -28.67 49.07 -8.83
N SER A 471 -29.20 48.42 -9.86
CA SER A 471 -30.28 48.92 -10.68
C SER A 471 -31.35 47.85 -10.74
N ASP A 472 -32.43 48.10 -10.00
CA ASP A 472 -33.74 47.43 -9.93
C ASP A 472 -33.81 46.10 -9.14
#